data_d60d357d15cd7d81cf3482a28e71e0b2
#
_entry.id   d60d357d15cd7d81cf3482a28e71e0b2
#
_cell.length_a   1.000
_cell.length_b   1.000
_cell.length_c   1.000
_cell.angle_alpha   90.00
_cell.angle_beta   90.00
_cell.angle_gamma   90.00
#
_symmetry.space_group_name_H-M   'P 1'
#
loop_
_entity.id
_entity.type
_entity.pdbx_description
1 polymer ?
#
loop_
_entity_poly.entity_id
_entity_poly.type
_entity_poly.pdbx_seq_one_letter_code
_entity_poly.pdbx_strand_id
1 'polypeptide(L)'
;MAKKTKYYVVWKGRTTGIFDNWDECKLSVLEYEGAKYKSFESRIAAEEAYARGFESYIFKKKEQLPKQTVLTSHLPIIDSIATDAACSGNPGVMEYRGVYVKTGKTLFHYKHPKGTNNIGEFLGIVHGLSYLKRHGYPQPLYTDSVNAIKWVEQKKCKTKMQPDETNKD
;
A
#
# COMPACT_ATOMS: atom_id res chain seq x y z
N MET A 1 8.01 -28.08 9.76
CA MET A 1 8.08 -26.97 8.80
C MET A 1 9.54 -26.59 8.63
N ALA A 2 10.11 -26.71 7.44
CA ALA A 2 11.51 -26.37 7.17
C ALA A 2 11.72 -24.85 7.34
N LYS A 3 12.68 -24.44 8.19
CA LYS A 3 13.10 -23.04 8.29
C LYS A 3 13.62 -22.59 6.92
N LYS A 4 12.98 -21.62 6.28
CA LYS A 4 13.53 -20.99 5.07
C LYS A 4 14.87 -20.35 5.41
N THR A 5 15.93 -20.84 4.80
CA THR A 5 17.28 -20.28 4.93
C THR A 5 17.29 -18.87 4.33
N LYS A 6 17.76 -17.86 5.08
CA LYS A 6 17.92 -16.49 4.60
C LYS A 6 19.42 -16.17 4.52
N TYR A 7 19.78 -15.41 3.50
CA TYR A 7 21.13 -14.90 3.28
C TYR A 7 21.15 -13.41 3.56
N TYR A 8 22.19 -12.91 4.22
CA TYR A 8 22.30 -11.51 4.63
C TYR A 8 23.49 -10.88 3.94
N VAL A 9 23.27 -9.79 3.25
CA VAL A 9 24.33 -9.02 2.59
C VAL A 9 24.61 -7.80 3.43
N VAL A 10 25.89 -7.60 3.78
CA VAL A 10 26.39 -6.40 4.46
C VAL A 10 27.32 -5.65 3.50
N TRP A 11 26.87 -4.49 3.05
CA TRP A 11 27.69 -3.59 2.21
C TRP A 11 28.50 -2.60 3.05
N LYS A 12 28.00 -2.25 4.25
CA LYS A 12 28.69 -1.38 5.17
C LYS A 12 28.46 -1.87 6.60
N GLY A 13 29.53 -2.20 7.29
CA GLY A 13 29.58 -2.77 8.62
C GLY A 13 31.01 -2.98 9.04
N ARG A 14 31.23 -3.64 10.19
CA ARG A 14 32.58 -4.04 10.65
C ARG A 14 33.24 -5.03 9.68
N THR A 15 32.43 -5.95 9.15
CA THR A 15 32.82 -6.91 8.11
C THR A 15 31.76 -6.86 7.02
N THR A 16 32.18 -6.65 5.76
CA THR A 16 31.31 -6.66 4.59
C THR A 16 31.30 -8.04 3.96
N GLY A 17 30.19 -8.47 3.37
CA GLY A 17 30.08 -9.79 2.73
C GLY A 17 28.67 -10.34 2.77
N ILE A 18 28.57 -11.63 2.47
CA ILE A 18 27.33 -12.41 2.48
C ILE A 18 27.42 -13.42 3.62
N PHE A 19 26.40 -13.41 4.49
CA PHE A 19 26.31 -14.26 5.68
C PHE A 19 25.12 -15.20 5.55
N ASP A 20 25.30 -16.46 5.93
CA ASP A 20 24.27 -17.51 5.82
C ASP A 20 23.32 -17.50 7.02
N ASN A 21 23.64 -16.76 8.07
CA ASN A 21 22.84 -16.65 9.27
C ASN A 21 22.81 -15.20 9.81
N TRP A 22 21.78 -14.93 10.64
CA TRP A 22 21.60 -13.62 11.23
C TRP A 22 22.62 -13.28 12.30
N ASP A 23 23.08 -14.27 13.05
CA ASP A 23 23.96 -14.02 14.20
C ASP A 23 25.32 -13.46 13.75
N GLU A 24 25.88 -13.99 12.68
CA GLU A 24 27.09 -13.45 12.06
C GLU A 24 26.87 -12.08 11.43
N CYS A 25 25.78 -11.90 10.69
CA CYS A 25 25.40 -10.62 10.13
C CYS A 25 25.24 -9.56 11.25
N LYS A 26 24.59 -9.90 12.34
CA LYS A 26 24.37 -9.02 13.49
C LYS A 26 25.68 -8.52 14.08
N LEU A 27 26.69 -9.39 14.25
CA LEU A 27 28.02 -8.96 14.74
C LEU A 27 28.67 -7.91 13.85
N SER A 28 28.41 -7.97 12.56
CA SER A 28 28.97 -7.02 11.59
C SER A 28 28.26 -5.67 11.57
N VAL A 29 27.00 -5.61 11.96
CA VAL A 29 26.17 -4.40 11.82
C VAL A 29 25.74 -3.77 13.14
N LEU A 30 25.77 -4.51 14.24
CA LEU A 30 25.36 -4.02 15.56
C LEU A 30 26.29 -2.89 16.00
N GLU A 31 25.71 -1.75 16.43
CA GLU A 31 26.45 -0.56 16.90
C GLU A 31 27.44 0.00 15.87
N TYR A 32 27.26 -0.30 14.59
CA TYR A 32 28.03 0.29 13.52
C TYR A 32 27.24 1.43 12.88
N GLU A 33 27.71 2.65 13.06
CA GLU A 33 27.02 3.85 12.55
C GLU A 33 26.94 3.84 11.01
N GLY A 34 25.71 3.94 10.49
CA GLY A 34 25.46 3.93 9.06
C GLY A 34 25.61 2.56 8.41
N ALA A 35 25.45 1.46 9.17
CA ALA A 35 25.45 0.11 8.61
C ALA A 35 24.44 -0.03 7.46
N LYS A 36 24.84 -0.77 6.41
CA LYS A 36 24.02 -1.04 5.23
C LYS A 36 23.96 -2.55 5.01
N TYR A 37 22.80 -3.14 5.25
CA TYR A 37 22.61 -4.58 5.09
C TYR A 37 21.19 -4.91 4.66
N LYS A 38 20.98 -6.12 4.11
CA LYS A 38 19.66 -6.61 3.68
C LYS A 38 19.64 -8.14 3.61
N SER A 39 18.46 -8.74 3.89
CA SER A 39 18.25 -10.19 3.77
C SER A 39 17.66 -10.57 2.41
N PHE A 40 18.01 -11.76 1.92
CA PHE A 40 17.57 -12.36 0.67
C PHE A 40 17.12 -13.80 0.90
N GLU A 41 16.21 -14.30 0.07
CA GLU A 41 15.67 -15.67 0.18
C GLU A 41 16.51 -16.69 -0.61
N SER A 42 17.48 -16.25 -1.43
CA SER A 42 18.39 -17.12 -2.14
C SER A 42 19.82 -16.56 -2.15
N ARG A 43 20.80 -17.46 -2.21
CA ARG A 43 22.20 -17.10 -2.23
C ARG A 43 22.56 -16.35 -3.53
N ILE A 44 22.02 -16.78 -4.66
CA ILE A 44 22.23 -16.12 -5.96
C ILE A 44 21.77 -14.65 -5.91
N ALA A 45 20.58 -14.40 -5.33
CA ALA A 45 20.09 -13.02 -5.19
C ALA A 45 20.95 -12.19 -4.24
N ALA A 46 21.55 -12.80 -3.21
CA ALA A 46 22.47 -12.15 -2.30
C ALA A 46 23.80 -11.79 -3.00
N GLU A 47 24.35 -12.70 -3.80
CA GLU A 47 25.59 -12.51 -4.58
C GLU A 47 25.43 -11.39 -5.63
N GLU A 48 24.32 -11.43 -6.38
CA GLU A 48 24.00 -10.34 -7.32
C GLU A 48 23.84 -8.99 -6.62
N ALA A 49 23.18 -9.00 -5.45
CA ALA A 49 22.96 -7.81 -4.67
C ALA A 49 24.30 -7.22 -4.16
N TYR A 50 25.18 -8.09 -3.66
CA TYR A 50 26.49 -7.67 -3.19
C TYR A 50 27.33 -7.06 -4.32
N ALA A 51 27.35 -7.71 -5.48
CA ALA A 51 28.09 -7.25 -6.66
C ALA A 51 27.58 -5.91 -7.23
N ARG A 52 26.25 -5.66 -7.19
CA ARG A 52 25.63 -4.42 -7.68
C ARG A 52 25.77 -3.24 -6.73
N GLY A 53 26.21 -3.47 -5.49
CA GLY A 53 26.33 -2.43 -4.47
C GLY A 53 25.00 -2.02 -3.82
N PHE A 54 25.11 -1.40 -2.64
CA PHE A 54 23.95 -1.08 -1.81
C PHE A 54 23.04 -0.02 -2.42
N GLU A 55 23.58 0.91 -3.22
CA GLU A 55 22.80 1.99 -3.82
C GLU A 55 21.65 1.47 -4.69
N SER A 56 21.90 0.41 -5.47
CA SER A 56 20.88 -0.25 -6.29
C SER A 56 19.73 -0.88 -5.47
N TYR A 57 19.96 -1.12 -4.17
CA TYR A 57 18.99 -1.81 -3.30
C TYR A 57 18.37 -0.92 -2.22
N ILE A 58 19.01 0.18 -1.83
CA ILE A 58 18.50 1.12 -0.81
C ILE A 58 17.69 2.23 -1.48
N PHE A 59 18.08 2.69 -2.67
CA PHE A 59 17.31 3.66 -3.46
C PHE A 59 16.17 3.04 -4.27
N LYS A 60 15.95 1.73 -4.20
CA LYS A 60 14.63 1.18 -4.51
C LYS A 60 13.63 1.59 -3.40
N LYS A 61 13.24 2.89 -3.34
CA LYS A 61 11.84 3.22 -3.16
C LYS A 61 11.10 2.14 -3.95
N LYS A 62 10.16 1.44 -3.33
CA LYS A 62 9.34 0.40 -3.96
C LYS A 62 8.91 0.77 -5.40
N GLU A 63 9.79 0.71 -6.33
CA GLU A 63 9.44 0.34 -7.68
C GLU A 63 9.19 -1.15 -7.59
N GLN A 64 7.94 -1.49 -7.35
CA GLN A 64 7.44 -2.76 -7.79
C GLN A 64 7.87 -2.85 -9.26
N LEU A 65 8.84 -3.77 -9.53
CA LEU A 65 9.06 -4.21 -10.90
C LEU A 65 7.66 -4.42 -11.48
N PRO A 66 7.31 -3.79 -12.59
CA PRO A 66 6.11 -4.17 -13.27
C PRO A 66 6.28 -5.67 -13.53
N LYS A 67 5.47 -6.52 -12.87
CA LYS A 67 5.12 -7.79 -13.47
C LYS A 67 4.90 -7.42 -14.93
N GLN A 68 5.58 -8.12 -15.85
CA GLN A 68 5.29 -7.97 -17.27
C GLN A 68 3.78 -8.14 -17.45
N THR A 69 3.09 -7.05 -17.20
CA THR A 69 1.72 -6.89 -17.61
C THR A 69 1.88 -6.66 -19.10
N VAL A 70 1.50 -7.68 -19.86
CA VAL A 70 1.13 -7.52 -21.25
C VAL A 70 0.52 -6.12 -21.34
N LEU A 71 1.17 -5.22 -22.08
CA LEU A 71 0.68 -3.89 -22.40
C LEU A 71 -0.59 -4.04 -23.26
N THR A 72 -1.67 -4.49 -22.63
CA THR A 72 -2.99 -4.13 -23.08
C THR A 72 -3.18 -2.70 -22.58
N SER A 73 -3.24 -1.80 -23.52
CA SER A 73 -3.37 -0.35 -23.41
C SER A 73 -4.65 0.06 -22.69
N HIS A 74 -4.72 -0.14 -21.38
CA HIS A 74 -5.79 0.45 -20.59
C HIS A 74 -5.23 1.64 -19.81
N LEU A 75 -5.05 2.75 -20.53
CA LEU A 75 -4.98 4.04 -19.89
C LEU A 75 -6.24 4.19 -19.03
N PRO A 76 -6.13 4.74 -17.80
CA PRO A 76 -7.31 5.02 -16.98
C PRO A 76 -8.34 5.80 -17.80
N ILE A 77 -9.59 5.36 -17.75
CA ILE A 77 -10.67 6.07 -18.44
C ILE A 77 -10.84 7.42 -17.75
N ILE A 78 -10.57 8.50 -18.47
CA ILE A 78 -10.65 9.87 -17.93
C ILE A 78 -12.10 10.24 -17.56
N ASP A 79 -13.07 9.72 -18.33
CA ASP A 79 -14.50 9.86 -18.01
C ASP A 79 -14.89 8.88 -16.91
N SER A 80 -14.52 9.20 -15.68
CA SER A 80 -14.62 8.32 -14.52
C SER A 80 -14.73 9.12 -13.21
N ILE A 81 -15.09 8.43 -12.13
CA ILE A 81 -15.03 8.95 -10.77
C ILE A 81 -13.82 8.29 -10.05
N ALA A 82 -13.05 9.08 -9.32
CA ALA A 82 -12.05 8.58 -8.37
C ALA A 82 -12.50 8.90 -6.95
N THR A 83 -12.33 7.93 -6.04
CA THR A 83 -12.60 8.10 -4.60
C THR A 83 -11.34 7.92 -3.79
N ASP A 84 -11.21 8.74 -2.75
CA ASP A 84 -10.07 8.78 -1.86
C ASP A 84 -10.54 9.14 -0.44
N ALA A 85 -9.82 8.70 0.58
CA ALA A 85 -10.10 9.01 1.97
C ALA A 85 -8.84 9.44 2.72
N ALA A 86 -9.07 10.20 3.79
CA ALA A 86 -8.04 10.60 4.74
C ALA A 86 -8.54 10.42 6.16
N CYS A 87 -7.64 10.10 7.09
CA CYS A 87 -7.96 9.99 8.51
C CYS A 87 -6.81 10.53 9.35
N SER A 88 -7.13 11.45 10.29
CA SER A 88 -6.14 12.04 11.21
C SER A 88 -5.96 11.20 12.46
N GLY A 89 -5.71 9.89 12.31
CA GLY A 89 -5.57 8.94 13.41
C GLY A 89 -6.18 7.58 13.06
N ASN A 90 -6.15 6.62 14.01
CA ASN A 90 -6.69 5.29 13.78
C ASN A 90 -7.25 4.68 15.08
N PRO A 91 -8.49 5.02 15.49
CA PRO A 91 -9.45 5.93 14.86
C PRO A 91 -9.11 7.41 15.01
N GLY A 92 -9.71 8.26 14.17
CA GLY A 92 -9.57 9.72 14.18
C GLY A 92 -10.60 10.40 13.30
N VAL A 93 -10.47 11.70 13.09
CA VAL A 93 -11.31 12.44 12.14
C VAL A 93 -11.07 11.88 10.76
N MET A 94 -12.12 11.33 10.15
CA MET A 94 -12.11 10.69 8.86
C MET A 94 -12.87 11.55 7.84
N GLU A 95 -12.35 11.63 6.64
CA GLU A 95 -13.05 12.22 5.50
C GLU A 95 -12.86 11.39 4.25
N TYR A 96 -13.82 11.45 3.34
CA TYR A 96 -13.71 10.88 2.01
C TYR A 96 -14.38 11.78 0.97
N ARG A 97 -13.91 11.67 -0.27
CA ARG A 97 -14.44 12.44 -1.39
C ARG A 97 -14.51 11.60 -2.66
N GLY A 98 -15.39 12.02 -3.57
CA GLY A 98 -15.42 11.54 -4.93
C GLY A 98 -15.19 12.71 -5.91
N VAL A 99 -14.31 12.48 -6.88
CA VAL A 99 -13.91 13.50 -7.86
C VAL A 99 -14.18 12.98 -9.26
N TYR A 100 -14.75 13.81 -10.11
CA TYR A 100 -14.85 13.52 -11.54
C TYR A 100 -13.49 13.77 -12.19
N VAL A 101 -12.84 12.70 -12.64
CA VAL A 101 -11.44 12.73 -13.06
C VAL A 101 -11.19 13.69 -14.22
N LYS A 102 -12.09 13.72 -15.20
CA LYS A 102 -11.95 14.57 -16.41
C LYS A 102 -11.80 16.07 -16.11
N THR A 103 -12.45 16.55 -15.06
CA THR A 103 -12.47 17.99 -14.74
C THR A 103 -11.86 18.34 -13.39
N GLY A 104 -11.55 17.35 -12.57
CA GLY A 104 -11.13 17.56 -11.17
C GLY A 104 -12.26 18.03 -10.24
N LYS A 105 -13.51 18.07 -10.72
CA LYS A 105 -14.65 18.54 -9.93
C LYS A 105 -14.97 17.56 -8.81
N THR A 106 -15.01 18.04 -7.57
CA THR A 106 -15.52 17.26 -6.43
C THR A 106 -17.03 17.08 -6.58
N LEU A 107 -17.48 15.83 -6.60
CA LEU A 107 -18.90 15.45 -6.70
C LEU A 107 -19.55 15.31 -5.35
N PHE A 108 -18.80 14.79 -4.39
CA PHE A 108 -19.21 14.68 -2.99
C PHE A 108 -17.99 14.69 -2.09
N HIS A 109 -18.21 15.17 -0.87
CA HIS A 109 -17.24 15.16 0.23
C HIS A 109 -18.00 14.95 1.53
N TYR A 110 -17.47 14.07 2.37
CA TYR A 110 -18.06 13.76 3.67
C TYR A 110 -16.97 13.71 4.73
N LYS A 111 -17.29 14.20 5.91
CA LYS A 111 -16.39 14.23 7.09
C LYS A 111 -17.10 13.67 8.30
N HIS A 112 -16.42 12.79 9.03
CA HIS A 112 -16.92 12.19 10.26
C HIS A 112 -15.91 12.35 11.40
N PRO A 113 -16.35 12.67 12.63
CA PRO A 113 -15.44 12.94 13.75
C PRO A 113 -14.63 11.73 14.19
N LYS A 114 -15.10 10.50 13.91
CA LYS A 114 -14.44 9.27 14.36
C LYS A 114 -14.59 8.17 13.34
N GLY A 115 -13.49 7.77 12.73
CA GLY A 115 -13.42 6.70 11.75
C GLY A 115 -12.00 6.17 11.58
N THR A 116 -11.80 5.35 10.58
CA THR A 116 -10.48 4.88 10.14
C THR A 116 -10.33 5.10 8.64
N ASN A 117 -9.09 5.18 8.14
CA ASN A 117 -8.86 5.35 6.71
C ASN A 117 -9.57 4.26 5.87
N ASN A 118 -9.46 2.99 6.29
CA ASN A 118 -10.11 1.88 5.56
C ASN A 118 -11.64 2.00 5.50
N ILE A 119 -12.28 2.52 6.57
CA ILE A 119 -13.73 2.79 6.57
C ILE A 119 -14.04 3.93 5.60
N GLY A 120 -13.26 5.01 5.62
CA GLY A 120 -13.43 6.14 4.69
C GLY A 120 -13.32 5.70 3.24
N GLU A 121 -12.31 4.89 2.90
CA GLU A 121 -12.14 4.33 1.57
C GLU A 121 -13.35 3.48 1.14
N PHE A 122 -13.81 2.60 2.02
CA PHE A 122 -14.98 1.76 1.76
C PHE A 122 -16.25 2.62 1.52
N LEU A 123 -16.51 3.58 2.40
CA LEU A 123 -17.66 4.49 2.27
C LEU A 123 -17.55 5.37 1.02
N GLY A 124 -16.34 5.81 0.66
CA GLY A 124 -16.08 6.54 -0.58
C GLY A 124 -16.52 5.75 -1.81
N ILE A 125 -16.18 4.45 -1.88
CA ILE A 125 -16.63 3.57 -2.97
C ILE A 125 -18.15 3.41 -2.95
N VAL A 126 -18.74 3.08 -1.80
CA VAL A 126 -20.21 2.87 -1.67
C VAL A 126 -20.97 4.13 -2.07
N HIS A 127 -20.53 5.30 -1.60
CA HIS A 127 -21.13 6.59 -1.97
C HIS A 127 -20.99 6.86 -3.46
N GLY A 128 -19.79 6.63 -4.02
CA GLY A 128 -19.54 6.82 -5.46
C GLY A 128 -20.41 5.92 -6.35
N LEU A 129 -20.54 4.64 -6.00
CA LEU A 129 -21.44 3.70 -6.71
C LEU A 129 -22.90 4.12 -6.59
N SER A 130 -23.33 4.57 -5.41
CA SER A 130 -24.69 5.10 -5.19
C SER A 130 -24.93 6.36 -6.00
N TYR A 131 -23.94 7.26 -6.08
CA TYR A 131 -23.99 8.46 -6.90
C TYR A 131 -24.16 8.13 -8.38
N LEU A 132 -23.33 7.22 -8.93
CA LEU A 132 -23.42 6.77 -10.32
C LEU A 132 -24.81 6.17 -10.62
N LYS A 133 -25.28 5.27 -9.75
CA LYS A 133 -26.59 4.63 -9.90
C LYS A 133 -27.74 5.63 -9.89
N ARG A 134 -27.73 6.58 -8.96
CA ARG A 134 -28.79 7.61 -8.82
C ARG A 134 -28.91 8.51 -10.04
N HIS A 135 -27.78 8.81 -10.68
CA HIS A 135 -27.73 9.71 -11.86
C HIS A 135 -27.80 8.96 -13.19
N GLY A 136 -27.84 7.61 -13.16
CA GLY A 136 -27.83 6.79 -14.38
C GLY A 136 -26.50 6.89 -15.16
N TYR A 137 -25.41 7.15 -14.48
CA TYR A 137 -24.10 7.33 -15.11
C TYR A 137 -23.39 5.98 -15.26
N PRO A 138 -22.92 5.62 -16.47
CA PRO A 138 -22.24 4.36 -16.74
C PRO A 138 -20.72 4.39 -16.47
N GLN A 139 -20.20 5.50 -15.95
CA GLN A 139 -18.77 5.69 -15.78
C GLN A 139 -18.18 4.72 -14.75
N PRO A 140 -16.94 4.27 -14.94
CA PRO A 140 -16.24 3.48 -13.95
C PRO A 140 -15.84 4.32 -12.73
N LEU A 141 -15.69 3.63 -11.57
CA LEU A 141 -15.17 4.19 -10.35
C LEU A 141 -13.80 3.61 -10.05
N TYR A 142 -12.84 4.46 -9.74
CA TYR A 142 -11.47 4.11 -9.37
C TYR A 142 -11.19 4.43 -7.91
N THR A 143 -10.40 3.57 -7.27
CA THR A 143 -9.80 3.75 -5.96
C THR A 143 -8.47 3.01 -5.91
N ASP A 144 -7.55 3.42 -5.08
CA ASP A 144 -6.28 2.74 -4.83
C ASP A 144 -6.35 1.78 -3.61
N SER A 145 -7.48 1.76 -2.91
CA SER A 145 -7.69 0.96 -1.72
C SER A 145 -8.07 -0.50 -2.03
N VAL A 146 -7.08 -1.37 -2.09
CA VAL A 146 -7.30 -2.83 -2.27
C VAL A 146 -8.19 -3.43 -1.17
N ASN A 147 -8.09 -2.92 0.06
CA ASN A 147 -8.92 -3.41 1.17
C ASN A 147 -10.39 -3.02 0.98
N ALA A 148 -10.66 -1.78 0.59
CA ALA A 148 -12.01 -1.30 0.35
C ALA A 148 -12.67 -2.06 -0.82
N ILE A 149 -11.93 -2.33 -1.92
CA ILE A 149 -12.42 -3.14 -3.03
C ILE A 149 -12.85 -4.52 -2.53
N LYS A 150 -12.00 -5.22 -1.77
CA LYS A 150 -12.34 -6.54 -1.20
C LYS A 150 -13.58 -6.50 -0.30
N TRP A 151 -13.78 -5.45 0.47
CA TRP A 151 -14.95 -5.31 1.33
C TRP A 151 -16.23 -5.11 0.53
N VAL A 152 -16.16 -4.33 -0.56
CA VAL A 152 -17.27 -4.15 -1.49
C VAL A 152 -17.64 -5.46 -2.17
N GLU A 153 -16.67 -6.21 -2.72
CA GLU A 153 -16.85 -7.52 -3.34
C GLU A 153 -17.49 -8.53 -2.38
N GLN A 154 -17.05 -8.52 -1.11
CA GLN A 154 -17.57 -9.41 -0.06
C GLN A 154 -18.87 -8.90 0.56
N LYS A 155 -19.35 -7.72 0.16
CA LYS A 155 -20.53 -7.03 0.74
C LYS A 155 -20.45 -6.92 2.26
N LYS A 156 -19.22 -6.73 2.79
CA LYS A 156 -18.96 -6.72 4.24
C LYS A 156 -17.78 -5.83 4.59
N CYS A 157 -18.03 -4.77 5.35
CA CYS A 157 -16.98 -3.96 5.99
C CYS A 157 -16.36 -4.74 7.15
N LYS A 158 -15.09 -5.13 7.04
CA LYS A 158 -14.36 -5.90 8.06
C LYS A 158 -13.57 -4.98 9.01
N THR A 159 -14.27 -4.04 9.61
CA THR A 159 -13.66 -3.16 10.62
C THR A 159 -13.64 -3.82 12.01
N LYS A 160 -12.64 -3.47 12.82
CA LYS A 160 -12.58 -3.78 14.25
C LYS A 160 -13.16 -2.66 15.12
N MET A 161 -13.53 -1.54 14.52
CA MET A 161 -14.14 -0.42 15.22
C MET A 161 -15.52 -0.81 15.70
N GLN A 162 -15.77 -0.66 17.00
CA GLN A 162 -17.08 -0.92 17.59
C GLN A 162 -18.01 0.27 17.31
N PRO A 163 -19.29 0.02 17.00
CA PRO A 163 -20.28 1.08 16.91
C PRO A 163 -20.37 1.85 18.23
N ASP A 164 -20.38 3.16 18.16
CA ASP A 164 -20.64 4.05 19.26
C ASP A 164 -21.68 5.12 18.84
N GLU A 165 -22.04 6.03 19.73
CA GLU A 165 -23.07 7.04 19.44
C GLU A 165 -22.73 7.97 18.28
N THR A 166 -21.46 8.08 17.92
CA THR A 166 -20.98 8.95 16.84
C THR A 166 -20.88 8.25 15.49
N ASN A 167 -21.04 6.93 15.43
CA ASN A 167 -20.86 6.11 14.22
C ASN A 167 -21.91 5.01 14.03
N LYS A 168 -23.11 5.17 14.61
CA LYS A 168 -24.23 4.19 14.52
C LYS A 168 -25.04 4.28 13.22
N ASP A 169 -24.86 5.32 12.42
CA ASP A 169 -25.60 5.58 11.18
C ASP A 169 -25.09 4.81 9.97
#